data_c0eb45f3ab9693d6f48aec9f02874a46
#
_entry.id   c0eb45f3ab9693d6f48aec9f02874a46
#
_cell.length_a   1.000
_cell.length_b   1.000
_cell.length_c   1.000
_cell.angle_alpha   90.00
_cell.angle_beta   90.00
_cell.angle_gamma   90.00
#
_symmetry.space_group_name_H-M   'P 1'
#
loop_
_entity.id
_entity.type
_entity.pdbx_description
1 polymer ?
#
loop_
_entity_poly.entity_id
_entity_poly.type
_entity_poly.pdbx_seq_one_letter_code
_entity_poly.pdbx_strand_id
1 'polypeptide(L)'
;DCLLSRGLGDVYKRQVVDWYYKRPDENGKLRLHYCKLCNGVVLYASQNDPALAARGLYDHGKYPFVFDPLFVEEDSPAGFGYIDVMKDCQNAIDKMNHAMDENVLLASRQRYVLSDTAGVNEEELADLSRDIVHVVGRLNEDSFRPLQTAGLQGNSLSYRNSRIEELKEISGNRDLTQGGTTGGVTAASAIAALQEAGSKLSRDMLKSAYRAFAKQCYLIIELMRQFYDEQRVFRI
;
A
#
# COMPACT_ATOMS: atom_id res chain seq x y z
N ASP A 1 10.25 -9.63 -6.68
CA ASP A 1 11.38 -10.25 -7.40
C ASP A 1 11.44 -9.68 -8.80
N CYS A 2 12.39 -8.78 -9.00
CA CYS A 2 12.59 -8.11 -10.28
C CYS A 2 13.08 -9.12 -11.32
N LEU A 3 12.37 -9.22 -12.45
CA LEU A 3 12.71 -10.09 -13.58
C LEU A 3 14.17 -9.90 -14.12
N LEU A 4 14.83 -8.81 -13.75
CA LEU A 4 16.22 -8.51 -14.07
C LEU A 4 17.25 -9.38 -13.29
N SER A 5 16.82 -10.07 -12.22
CA SER A 5 17.71 -10.95 -11.45
C SER A 5 17.91 -12.34 -12.05
N ARG A 6 17.15 -12.72 -13.09
CA ARG A 6 17.22 -14.04 -13.72
C ARG A 6 18.21 -14.20 -14.88
N GLY A 7 18.87 -13.13 -15.31
CA GLY A 7 19.74 -13.14 -16.49
C GLY A 7 21.23 -12.98 -16.26
N LEU A 8 21.63 -12.60 -15.07
CA LEU A 8 23.04 -12.45 -14.67
C LEU A 8 23.28 -13.41 -13.52
N GLY A 9 23.90 -14.53 -13.76
CA GLY A 9 24.21 -15.56 -12.76
C GLY A 9 24.45 -14.99 -11.37
N ASP A 10 24.35 -15.77 -10.31
CA ASP A 10 24.34 -15.40 -8.88
C ASP A 10 25.14 -14.12 -8.56
N VAL A 11 24.50 -12.97 -8.72
CA VAL A 11 25.03 -11.70 -8.25
C VAL A 11 24.81 -11.72 -6.74
N TYR A 12 25.84 -12.06 -5.99
CA TYR A 12 25.84 -11.97 -4.54
C TYR A 12 25.56 -10.53 -4.14
N LYS A 13 24.31 -10.25 -3.76
CA LYS A 13 23.95 -8.97 -3.16
C LYS A 13 24.66 -8.88 -1.82
N ARG A 14 25.67 -8.02 -1.73
CA ARG A 14 26.33 -7.75 -0.45
C ARG A 14 25.61 -6.61 0.24
N GLN A 15 25.23 -6.84 1.48
CA GLN A 15 24.58 -5.82 2.29
C GLN A 15 25.64 -4.95 2.94
N VAL A 16 25.53 -3.62 2.72
CA VAL A 16 26.28 -2.63 3.47
C VAL A 16 25.35 -2.08 4.55
N VAL A 17 25.81 -2.12 5.78
CA VAL A 17 25.07 -1.65 6.96
C VAL A 17 25.68 -0.36 7.45
N ASP A 18 24.88 0.70 7.52
CA ASP A 18 25.22 1.96 8.15
C ASP A 18 24.62 1.97 9.56
N TRP A 19 25.50 1.84 10.56
CA TRP A 19 25.13 1.68 11.95
C TRP A 19 25.43 2.93 12.75
N TYR A 20 24.38 3.56 13.29
CA TYR A 20 24.48 4.69 14.20
C TYR A 20 24.23 4.22 15.63
N TYR A 21 25.16 4.54 16.55
CA TYR A 21 25.06 4.12 17.94
C TYR A 21 25.53 5.21 18.88
N LYS A 22 25.10 5.16 20.13
CA LYS A 22 25.53 6.10 21.16
C LYS A 22 26.45 5.40 22.15
N ARG A 23 27.55 6.09 22.50
CA ARG A 23 28.50 5.65 23.50
C ARG A 23 28.75 6.78 24.48
N PRO A 24 28.85 6.51 25.82
CA PRO A 24 29.24 7.52 26.78
C PRO A 24 30.72 7.89 26.58
N ASP A 25 31.02 9.19 26.69
CA ASP A 25 32.39 9.72 26.79
C ASP A 25 32.90 9.58 28.22
N GLU A 26 34.14 10.04 28.49
CA GLU A 26 34.79 9.95 29.80
C GLU A 26 33.99 10.73 30.88
N ASN A 27 33.16 11.69 30.50
CA ASN A 27 32.29 12.47 31.37
C ASN A 27 30.89 11.90 31.52
N GLY A 28 30.63 10.70 30.94
CA GLY A 28 29.31 10.07 30.96
C GLY A 28 28.30 10.65 29.96
N LYS A 29 28.70 11.62 29.10
CA LYS A 29 27.82 12.19 28.09
C LYS A 29 27.74 11.27 26.87
N LEU A 30 26.50 10.95 26.43
CA LEU A 30 26.28 10.11 25.25
C LEU A 30 26.68 10.84 23.97
N ARG A 31 27.64 10.31 23.25
CA ARG A 31 28.11 10.75 21.93
C ARG A 31 27.58 9.84 20.86
N LEU A 32 27.17 10.41 19.73
CA LEU A 32 26.74 9.66 18.57
C LEU A 32 27.97 9.25 17.74
N HIS A 33 28.06 7.98 17.42
CA HIS A 33 29.06 7.39 16.54
C HIS A 33 28.40 6.73 15.34
N TYR A 34 29.19 6.54 14.31
CA TYR A 34 28.78 5.92 13.06
C TYR A 34 29.79 4.84 12.67
N CYS A 35 29.29 3.72 12.21
CA CYS A 35 30.08 2.61 11.70
C CYS A 35 29.47 2.08 10.41
N LYS A 36 30.30 1.87 9.40
CA LYS A 36 29.94 1.23 8.14
C LYS A 36 30.50 -0.18 8.10
N LEU A 37 29.63 -1.16 7.89
CA LEU A 37 29.94 -2.57 7.90
C LEU A 37 29.56 -3.24 6.58
N CYS A 38 30.36 -4.18 6.12
CA CYS A 38 29.99 -5.05 4.99
C CYS A 38 30.48 -6.46 5.29
N ASN A 39 29.59 -7.45 5.30
CA ASN A 39 29.93 -8.85 5.58
C ASN A 39 30.74 -9.06 6.87
N GLY A 40 30.41 -8.35 7.93
CA GLY A 40 31.16 -8.44 9.21
C GLY A 40 32.48 -7.70 9.23
N VAL A 41 32.92 -7.08 8.12
CA VAL A 41 34.13 -6.26 8.05
C VAL A 41 33.76 -4.79 8.27
N VAL A 42 34.43 -4.13 9.19
CA VAL A 42 34.30 -2.68 9.43
C VAL A 42 35.04 -1.93 8.33
N LEU A 43 34.30 -1.20 7.49
CA LEU A 43 34.89 -0.36 6.44
C LEU A 43 35.30 1.01 6.98
N TYR A 44 34.50 1.55 7.88
CA TYR A 44 34.77 2.83 8.55
C TYR A 44 34.11 2.85 9.92
N ALA A 45 34.76 3.48 10.89
CA ALA A 45 34.16 3.74 12.20
C ALA A 45 34.63 5.10 12.73
N SER A 46 33.70 5.98 13.05
CA SER A 46 33.97 7.33 13.55
C SER A 46 34.73 7.33 14.88
N GLN A 47 34.62 6.27 15.68
CA GLN A 47 35.38 6.11 16.92
C GLN A 47 36.88 5.89 16.70
N ASN A 48 37.29 5.47 15.50
CA ASN A 48 38.70 5.25 15.12
C ASN A 48 39.31 6.51 14.49
N ASP A 49 38.50 7.51 14.20
CA ASP A 49 38.94 8.80 13.67
C ASP A 49 39.36 9.70 14.85
N PRO A 50 40.62 10.16 14.91
CA PRO A 50 41.10 11.01 16.01
C PRO A 50 40.29 12.29 16.22
N ALA A 51 39.71 12.84 15.15
CA ALA A 51 38.88 14.04 15.20
C ALA A 51 37.49 13.81 15.80
N LEU A 52 36.96 12.59 15.66
CA LEU A 52 35.60 12.24 16.03
C LEU A 52 35.51 11.34 17.26
N ALA A 53 36.60 10.68 17.65
CA ALA A 53 36.61 9.71 18.74
C ALA A 53 36.10 10.28 20.07
N ALA A 54 36.52 11.48 20.43
CA ALA A 54 36.11 12.17 21.66
C ALA A 54 34.86 13.03 21.48
N ARG A 55 34.69 13.66 20.30
CA ARG A 55 33.61 14.60 20.01
C ARG A 55 32.30 13.90 19.64
N GLY A 56 32.41 12.75 18.96
CA GLY A 56 31.29 12.10 18.26
C GLY A 56 31.06 12.68 16.86
N LEU A 57 30.12 12.10 16.13
CA LEU A 57 29.81 12.47 14.74
C LEU A 57 29.18 13.87 14.64
N TYR A 58 28.26 14.18 15.55
CA TYR A 58 27.54 15.46 15.59
C TYR A 58 27.53 16.06 17.00
N ASP A 59 27.70 17.36 17.09
CA ASP A 59 27.71 18.08 18.36
C ASP A 59 26.38 18.03 19.12
N HIS A 60 25.27 17.97 18.37
CA HIS A 60 23.92 17.83 18.95
C HIS A 60 23.66 16.46 19.56
N GLY A 61 24.47 15.42 19.27
CA GLY A 61 24.36 14.07 19.83
C GLY A 61 23.05 13.31 19.51
N LYS A 62 22.27 13.79 18.55
CA LYS A 62 21.03 13.14 18.06
C LYS A 62 21.28 12.36 16.79
N TYR A 63 20.45 11.34 16.53
CA TYR A 63 20.47 10.63 15.26
C TYR A 63 20.13 11.57 14.10
N PRO A 64 20.77 11.42 12.90
CA PRO A 64 20.58 12.32 11.76
C PRO A 64 19.31 12.02 10.95
N PHE A 65 18.30 11.44 11.56
CA PHE A 65 17.03 11.13 10.91
C PHE A 65 15.85 11.44 11.82
N VAL A 66 14.74 11.76 11.19
CA VAL A 66 13.44 11.97 11.81
C VAL A 66 12.48 10.96 11.26
N PHE A 67 11.87 10.18 12.13
CA PHE A 67 10.78 9.28 11.77
C PHE A 67 9.45 10.03 11.85
N ASP A 68 8.64 9.90 10.81
CA ASP A 68 7.29 10.45 10.74
C ASP A 68 6.30 9.33 10.38
N PRO A 69 6.05 8.38 11.29
CA PRO A 69 5.08 7.33 11.05
C PRO A 69 3.67 7.93 11.05
N LEU A 70 2.86 7.51 10.09
CA LEU A 70 1.46 7.87 10.02
C LEU A 70 0.69 7.23 11.18
N PHE A 71 0.86 5.93 11.35
CA PHE A 71 0.39 5.16 12.49
C PHE A 71 1.58 4.55 13.21
N VAL A 72 1.61 4.70 14.52
CA VAL A 72 2.70 4.18 15.35
C VAL A 72 2.50 2.69 15.59
N GLU A 73 3.55 1.92 15.43
CA GLU A 73 3.62 0.50 15.76
C GLU A 73 4.62 0.30 16.90
N GLU A 74 4.30 -0.59 17.84
CA GLU A 74 5.21 -0.96 18.92
C GLU A 74 6.45 -1.63 18.33
N ASP A 75 7.64 -1.27 18.81
CA ASP A 75 8.94 -1.77 18.38
C ASP A 75 9.37 -1.42 16.93
N SER A 76 8.60 -0.63 16.19
CA SER A 76 8.96 -0.17 14.86
C SER A 76 8.99 1.35 14.76
N PRO A 77 10.13 1.97 14.40
CA PRO A 77 10.18 3.42 14.19
C PRO A 77 9.49 3.84 12.88
N ALA A 78 9.27 2.92 11.96
CA ALA A 78 8.67 3.19 10.66
C ALA A 78 7.15 3.26 10.73
N GLY A 79 6.52 2.48 11.65
CA GLY A 79 5.08 2.35 11.75
C GLY A 79 4.44 1.77 10.48
N PHE A 80 3.16 2.02 10.26
CA PHE A 80 2.41 1.57 9.08
C PHE A 80 1.60 2.71 8.48
N GLY A 81 1.16 2.51 7.23
CA GLY A 81 0.44 3.50 6.45
C GLY A 81 -1.03 3.17 6.26
N TYR A 82 -1.75 4.05 5.55
CA TYR A 82 -3.15 3.85 5.21
C TYR A 82 -3.40 2.62 4.35
N ILE A 83 -2.49 2.35 3.41
CA ILE A 83 -2.62 1.20 2.51
C ILE A 83 -2.61 -0.10 3.31
N ASP A 84 -1.79 -0.19 4.36
CA ASP A 84 -1.71 -1.37 5.21
C ASP A 84 -3.06 -1.65 5.91
N VAL A 85 -3.74 -0.60 6.39
CA VAL A 85 -5.05 -0.70 7.03
C VAL A 85 -6.16 -1.09 6.03
N MET A 86 -6.08 -0.60 4.80
CA MET A 86 -7.11 -0.80 3.78
C MET A 86 -6.90 -2.06 2.95
N LYS A 87 -5.72 -2.64 2.97
CA LYS A 87 -5.27 -3.73 2.10
C LYS A 87 -6.21 -4.93 2.08
N ASP A 88 -6.67 -5.38 3.25
CA ASP A 88 -7.51 -6.57 3.35
C ASP A 88 -8.92 -6.30 2.79
N CYS A 89 -9.45 -5.11 3.03
CA CYS A 89 -10.73 -4.69 2.48
C CYS A 89 -10.66 -4.57 0.95
N GLN A 90 -9.59 -3.96 0.42
CA GLN A 90 -9.34 -3.85 -1.02
C GLN A 90 -9.18 -5.24 -1.67
N ASN A 91 -8.41 -6.13 -1.07
CA ASN A 91 -8.24 -7.50 -1.57
C ASN A 91 -9.57 -8.27 -1.63
N ALA A 92 -10.48 -8.03 -0.68
CA ALA A 92 -11.81 -8.64 -0.70
C ALA A 92 -12.65 -8.11 -1.87
N ILE A 93 -12.62 -6.80 -2.12
CA ILE A 93 -13.30 -6.15 -3.25
C ILE A 93 -12.77 -6.70 -4.57
N ASP A 94 -11.46 -6.79 -4.73
CA ASP A 94 -10.81 -7.26 -5.96
C ASP A 94 -11.17 -8.72 -6.25
N LYS A 95 -11.15 -9.59 -5.25
CA LYS A 95 -11.58 -11.00 -5.38
C LYS A 95 -13.03 -11.11 -5.80
N MET A 96 -13.90 -10.27 -5.22
CA MET A 96 -15.32 -10.25 -5.58
C MET A 96 -15.54 -9.75 -7.00
N ASN A 97 -14.87 -8.69 -7.42
CA ASN A 97 -14.95 -8.18 -8.78
C ASN A 97 -14.49 -9.24 -9.78
N HIS A 98 -13.35 -9.90 -9.53
CA HIS A 98 -12.85 -10.96 -10.39
C HIS A 98 -13.86 -12.13 -10.51
N ALA A 99 -14.42 -12.59 -9.39
CA ALA A 99 -15.43 -13.65 -9.41
C ALA A 99 -16.72 -13.23 -10.14
N MET A 100 -17.10 -11.96 -10.04
CA MET A 100 -18.24 -11.40 -10.79
C MET A 100 -17.95 -11.36 -12.28
N ASP A 101 -16.79 -10.89 -12.69
CA ASP A 101 -16.37 -10.84 -14.09
C ASP A 101 -16.33 -12.26 -14.71
N GLU A 102 -15.74 -13.22 -14.00
CA GLU A 102 -15.75 -14.63 -14.43
C GLU A 102 -17.18 -15.18 -14.59
N ASN A 103 -18.05 -14.90 -13.62
CA ASN A 103 -19.44 -15.36 -13.69
C ASN A 103 -20.19 -14.75 -14.88
N VAL A 104 -20.01 -13.44 -15.12
CA VAL A 104 -20.60 -12.74 -16.27
C VAL A 104 -20.10 -13.34 -17.58
N LEU A 105 -18.80 -13.60 -17.70
CA LEU A 105 -18.21 -14.22 -18.89
C LEU A 105 -18.74 -15.65 -19.10
N LEU A 106 -18.85 -16.43 -18.02
CA LEU A 106 -19.41 -17.78 -18.08
C LEU A 106 -20.91 -17.78 -18.43
N ALA A 107 -21.67 -16.85 -17.86
CA ALA A 107 -23.10 -16.72 -18.12
C ALA A 107 -23.40 -16.19 -19.53
N SER A 108 -22.49 -15.41 -20.12
CA SER A 108 -22.61 -14.91 -21.50
C SER A 108 -22.34 -15.98 -22.56
N ARG A 109 -21.67 -17.07 -22.21
CA ARG A 109 -21.35 -18.17 -23.10
C ARG A 109 -22.34 -19.30 -22.87
N GLN A 110 -23.17 -19.57 -23.85
CA GLN A 110 -24.05 -20.73 -23.79
C GLN A 110 -23.24 -22.01 -23.92
N ARG A 111 -23.27 -22.83 -22.89
CA ARG A 111 -22.58 -24.12 -22.82
C ARG A 111 -23.62 -25.25 -22.91
N TYR A 112 -23.21 -26.35 -23.46
CA TYR A 112 -24.08 -27.51 -23.62
C TYR A 112 -23.45 -28.76 -23.01
N VAL A 113 -24.25 -29.62 -22.49
CA VAL A 113 -23.88 -30.97 -22.10
C VAL A 113 -24.36 -31.91 -23.22
N LEU A 114 -23.42 -32.63 -23.79
CA LEU A 114 -23.67 -33.63 -24.84
C LEU A 114 -23.35 -35.00 -24.29
N SER A 115 -24.19 -35.98 -24.63
CA SER A 115 -23.87 -37.38 -24.41
C SER A 115 -23.03 -37.89 -25.60
N ASP A 116 -22.04 -38.74 -25.32
CA ASP A 116 -21.20 -39.36 -26.37
C ASP A 116 -22.05 -40.12 -27.43
N THR A 117 -23.27 -40.50 -27.08
CA THR A 117 -24.22 -41.19 -27.95
C THR A 117 -25.18 -40.26 -28.70
N ALA A 118 -25.05 -38.93 -28.50
CA ALA A 118 -25.98 -37.94 -29.08
C ALA A 118 -25.84 -37.79 -30.61
N GLY A 119 -24.70 -38.20 -31.20
CA GLY A 119 -24.44 -38.09 -32.63
C GLY A 119 -24.49 -36.68 -33.17
N VAL A 120 -24.26 -35.66 -32.33
CA VAL A 120 -24.25 -34.24 -32.71
C VAL A 120 -22.88 -33.89 -33.30
N ASN A 121 -22.90 -33.16 -34.41
CA ASN A 121 -21.66 -32.65 -34.99
C ASN A 121 -21.15 -31.44 -34.15
N GLU A 122 -20.12 -31.67 -33.32
CA GLU A 122 -19.55 -30.66 -32.40
C GLU A 122 -18.94 -29.49 -33.16
N GLU A 123 -18.34 -29.69 -34.33
CA GLU A 123 -17.76 -28.64 -35.14
C GLU A 123 -18.82 -27.67 -35.69
N GLU A 124 -19.96 -28.23 -36.12
CA GLU A 124 -21.10 -27.40 -36.57
C GLU A 124 -21.77 -26.67 -35.39
N LEU A 125 -21.87 -27.32 -34.24
CA LEU A 125 -22.42 -26.71 -33.04
C LEU A 125 -21.55 -25.58 -32.48
N ALA A 126 -20.24 -25.69 -32.64
CA ALA A 126 -19.30 -24.66 -32.20
C ALA A 126 -19.23 -23.47 -33.15
N ASP A 127 -19.63 -23.64 -34.42
CA ASP A 127 -19.63 -22.61 -35.43
C ASP A 127 -20.92 -21.79 -35.39
N LEU A 128 -20.88 -20.66 -34.69
CA LEU A 128 -22.02 -19.73 -34.56
C LEU A 128 -22.48 -19.07 -35.88
N SER A 129 -21.75 -19.28 -36.97
CA SER A 129 -22.12 -18.75 -38.30
C SER A 129 -23.07 -19.66 -39.06
N ARG A 130 -23.30 -20.88 -38.56
CA ARG A 130 -24.17 -21.88 -39.17
C ARG A 130 -25.54 -21.91 -38.51
N ASP A 131 -26.57 -21.78 -39.30
CA ASP A 131 -27.98 -21.86 -38.84
C ASP A 131 -28.47 -23.29 -38.63
N ILE A 132 -27.78 -24.29 -39.14
CA ILE A 132 -28.19 -25.69 -39.10
C ILE A 132 -27.06 -26.56 -38.56
N VAL A 133 -27.39 -27.41 -37.58
CA VAL A 133 -26.50 -28.41 -37.00
C VAL A 133 -27.03 -29.79 -37.31
N HIS A 134 -26.22 -30.65 -37.92
CA HIS A 134 -26.62 -32.01 -38.30
C HIS A 134 -26.43 -32.98 -37.14
N VAL A 135 -27.43 -33.85 -36.96
CA VAL A 135 -27.42 -34.87 -35.91
C VAL A 135 -27.67 -36.25 -36.55
N VAL A 136 -26.82 -37.20 -36.20
CA VAL A 136 -26.96 -38.60 -36.65
C VAL A 136 -27.66 -39.39 -35.57
N GLY A 137 -28.93 -39.73 -35.77
CA GLY A 137 -29.73 -40.51 -34.82
C GLY A 137 -30.93 -39.75 -34.25
N ARG A 138 -31.40 -40.18 -33.06
CA ARG A 138 -32.52 -39.52 -32.36
C ARG A 138 -31.99 -38.64 -31.27
N LEU A 139 -32.34 -37.35 -31.28
CA LEU A 139 -32.15 -36.42 -30.18
C LEU A 139 -33.19 -36.69 -29.09
N ASN A 140 -32.71 -37.04 -27.89
CA ASN A 140 -33.51 -37.11 -26.69
C ASN A 140 -33.15 -35.93 -25.79
N GLU A 141 -34.06 -35.52 -24.89
CA GLU A 141 -33.80 -34.43 -23.92
C GLU A 141 -32.59 -34.70 -23.02
N ASP A 142 -32.27 -35.97 -22.75
CA ASP A 142 -31.10 -36.37 -21.96
C ASP A 142 -29.79 -36.36 -22.76
N SER A 143 -29.88 -36.37 -24.10
CA SER A 143 -28.70 -36.40 -24.99
C SER A 143 -28.10 -35.03 -25.23
N PHE A 144 -28.89 -34.00 -25.11
CA PHE A 144 -28.50 -32.60 -25.36
C PHE A 144 -29.27 -31.66 -24.44
N ARG A 145 -28.57 -30.94 -23.60
CA ARG A 145 -29.19 -29.90 -22.75
C ARG A 145 -28.26 -28.72 -22.53
N PRO A 146 -28.79 -27.50 -22.45
CA PRO A 146 -27.97 -26.35 -22.10
C PRO A 146 -27.50 -26.46 -20.64
N LEU A 147 -26.21 -26.18 -20.42
CA LEU A 147 -25.64 -26.06 -19.08
C LEU A 147 -25.94 -24.64 -18.58
N GLN A 148 -26.93 -24.54 -17.71
CA GLN A 148 -27.25 -23.21 -17.12
C GLN A 148 -26.22 -22.87 -16.07
N THR A 149 -25.53 -21.75 -16.28
CA THR A 149 -24.70 -21.15 -15.25
C THR A 149 -25.58 -20.31 -14.33
N ALA A 150 -25.48 -20.54 -13.03
CA ALA A 150 -26.21 -19.73 -12.06
C ALA A 150 -25.77 -18.26 -12.20
N GLY A 151 -26.72 -17.35 -12.38
CA GLY A 151 -26.46 -15.93 -12.41
C GLY A 151 -25.96 -15.40 -11.06
N LEU A 152 -25.37 -14.22 -11.08
CA LEU A 152 -24.93 -13.53 -9.87
C LEU A 152 -26.09 -13.37 -8.89
N GLN A 153 -25.88 -13.84 -7.66
CA GLN A 153 -26.86 -13.64 -6.59
C GLN A 153 -26.77 -12.20 -6.07
N GLY A 154 -27.92 -11.60 -5.76
CA GLY A 154 -27.99 -10.23 -5.21
C GLY A 154 -27.16 -10.04 -3.93
N ASN A 155 -26.97 -11.09 -3.15
CA ASN A 155 -26.13 -11.07 -1.96
C ASN A 155 -24.65 -10.76 -2.26
N SER A 156 -24.12 -11.18 -3.41
CA SER A 156 -22.74 -10.91 -3.81
C SER A 156 -22.52 -9.41 -4.08
N LEU A 157 -23.48 -8.78 -4.75
CA LEU A 157 -23.45 -7.33 -5.00
C LEU A 157 -23.57 -6.54 -3.70
N SER A 158 -24.48 -6.95 -2.82
CA SER A 158 -24.65 -6.29 -1.50
C SER A 158 -23.39 -6.42 -0.65
N TYR A 159 -22.75 -7.59 -0.63
CA TYR A 159 -21.49 -7.79 0.09
C TYR A 159 -20.37 -6.92 -0.46
N ARG A 160 -20.18 -6.87 -1.79
CA ARG A 160 -19.21 -6.00 -2.42
C ARG A 160 -19.42 -4.52 -2.05
N ASN A 161 -20.67 -4.05 -2.14
CA ASN A 161 -21.01 -2.67 -1.81
C ASN A 161 -20.75 -2.37 -0.32
N SER A 162 -21.05 -3.31 0.58
CA SER A 162 -20.72 -3.20 2.00
C SER A 162 -19.22 -3.05 2.23
N ARG A 163 -18.39 -3.79 1.49
CA ARG A 163 -16.92 -3.67 1.56
C ARG A 163 -16.41 -2.32 1.04
N ILE A 164 -17.05 -1.76 0.02
CA ILE A 164 -16.71 -0.42 -0.49
C ILE A 164 -17.04 0.64 0.55
N GLU A 165 -18.19 0.55 1.21
CA GLU A 165 -18.55 1.47 2.29
C GLU A 165 -17.62 1.34 3.50
N GLU A 166 -17.26 0.12 3.88
CA GLU A 166 -16.27 -0.14 4.94
C GLU A 166 -14.90 0.49 4.59
N LEU A 167 -14.45 0.37 3.34
CA LEU A 167 -13.21 0.98 2.87
C LEU A 167 -13.25 2.51 2.99
N LYS A 168 -14.37 3.14 2.63
CA LYS A 168 -14.58 4.58 2.79
C LYS A 168 -14.55 4.99 4.25
N GLU A 169 -15.14 4.18 5.14
CA GLU A 169 -15.13 4.45 6.57
C GLU A 169 -13.72 4.36 7.18
N ILE A 170 -12.98 3.29 6.83
CA ILE A 170 -11.60 3.09 7.30
C ILE A 170 -10.68 4.22 6.81
N SER A 171 -10.84 4.64 5.56
CA SER A 171 -10.04 5.74 4.99
C SER A 171 -10.38 7.11 5.58
N GLY A 172 -11.54 7.25 6.22
CA GLY A 172 -12.05 8.55 6.67
C GLY A 172 -12.44 9.49 5.52
N ASN A 173 -12.36 9.01 4.28
CA ASN A 173 -12.65 9.79 3.09
C ASN A 173 -14.11 9.60 2.68
N ARG A 174 -14.99 10.34 3.36
CA ARG A 174 -16.43 10.32 3.09
C ARG A 174 -16.80 11.35 2.03
N ASP A 175 -17.92 11.13 1.37
CA ASP A 175 -18.45 12.02 0.32
C ASP A 175 -18.58 13.50 0.77
N LEU A 176 -18.81 13.73 2.07
CA LEU A 176 -18.86 15.05 2.70
C LEU A 176 -17.52 15.81 2.63
N THR A 177 -16.39 15.10 2.70
CA THR A 177 -15.05 15.71 2.57
C THR A 177 -14.72 16.05 1.12
N GLN A 178 -15.40 15.42 0.16
CA GLN A 178 -15.26 15.65 -1.28
C GLN A 178 -16.29 16.62 -1.84
N GLY A 179 -17.13 17.24 -0.99
CA GLY A 179 -18.16 18.21 -1.41
C GLY A 179 -19.51 17.57 -1.77
N GLY A 180 -19.69 16.28 -1.49
CA GLY A 180 -21.01 15.63 -1.60
C GLY A 180 -21.96 16.17 -0.53
N THR A 181 -23.16 16.60 -0.92
CA THR A 181 -24.21 17.04 0.01
C THR A 181 -25.08 15.85 0.38
N THR A 182 -25.19 15.55 1.68
CA THR A 182 -26.22 14.64 2.18
C THR A 182 -27.57 15.31 2.01
N GLY A 183 -28.51 14.63 1.36
CA GLY A 183 -29.87 15.16 1.13
C GLY A 183 -30.50 15.64 2.42
N GLY A 184 -30.95 16.91 2.42
CA GLY A 184 -31.67 17.53 3.53
C GLY A 184 -30.91 18.54 4.39
N VAL A 185 -29.59 18.66 4.25
CA VAL A 185 -28.77 19.64 4.98
C VAL A 185 -28.50 20.84 4.07
N THR A 186 -29.24 21.94 4.28
CA THR A 186 -29.16 23.17 3.45
C THR A 186 -28.45 24.33 4.16
N ALA A 187 -28.27 24.26 5.48
CA ALA A 187 -27.62 25.33 6.23
C ALA A 187 -26.08 25.26 6.06
N ALA A 188 -25.47 26.34 5.56
CA ALA A 188 -24.03 26.45 5.33
C ALA A 188 -23.21 26.17 6.61
N SER A 189 -23.71 26.58 7.78
CA SER A 189 -23.08 26.29 9.08
C SER A 189 -23.05 24.81 9.43
N ALA A 190 -24.10 24.06 9.09
CA ALA A 190 -24.19 22.63 9.33
C ALA A 190 -23.26 21.86 8.37
N ILE A 191 -23.16 22.27 7.12
CA ILE A 191 -22.22 21.71 6.14
C ILE A 191 -20.77 21.94 6.60
N ALA A 192 -20.44 23.16 7.05
CA ALA A 192 -19.12 23.48 7.59
C ALA A 192 -18.76 22.64 8.82
N ALA A 193 -19.69 22.43 9.75
CA ALA A 193 -19.49 21.60 10.92
C ALA A 193 -19.24 20.12 10.55
N LEU A 194 -19.97 19.59 9.56
CA LEU A 194 -19.80 18.23 9.05
C LEU A 194 -18.45 18.06 8.33
N GLN A 195 -18.03 19.04 7.54
CA GLN A 195 -16.72 19.06 6.88
C GLN A 195 -15.60 19.16 7.92
N GLU A 196 -15.76 19.94 8.97
CA GLU A 196 -14.80 20.04 10.07
C GLU A 196 -14.68 18.70 10.81
N ALA A 197 -15.80 18.03 11.09
CA ALA A 197 -15.79 16.72 11.72
C ALA A 197 -15.08 15.66 10.85
N GLY A 198 -15.35 15.66 9.53
CA GLY A 198 -14.70 14.75 8.58
C GLY A 198 -13.20 14.98 8.41
N SER A 199 -12.73 16.23 8.61
CA SER A 199 -11.32 16.58 8.44
C SER A 199 -10.43 16.28 9.66
N LYS A 200 -10.98 15.79 10.78
CA LYS A 200 -10.20 15.56 12.02
C LYS A 200 -9.02 14.61 11.82
N LEU A 201 -9.25 13.52 11.10
CA LEU A 201 -8.20 12.51 10.84
C LEU A 201 -7.06 13.10 9.99
N SER A 202 -7.39 13.81 8.90
CA SER A 202 -6.41 14.49 8.06
C SER A 202 -5.64 15.57 8.83
N ARG A 203 -6.29 16.26 9.76
CA ARG A 203 -5.67 17.29 10.60
C ARG A 203 -4.63 16.72 11.57
N ASP A 204 -4.88 15.54 12.15
CA ASP A 204 -3.91 14.90 13.04
C ASP A 204 -2.68 14.40 12.29
N MET A 205 -2.84 13.91 11.07
CA MET A 205 -1.72 13.58 10.19
C MET A 205 -0.88 14.80 9.84
N LEU A 206 -1.53 15.90 9.46
CA LEU A 206 -0.83 17.16 9.18
C LEU A 206 -0.04 17.64 10.40
N LYS A 207 -0.62 17.54 11.61
CA LYS A 207 0.11 17.90 12.85
C LYS A 207 1.32 17.01 13.10
N SER A 208 1.24 15.69 12.78
CA SER A 208 2.39 14.80 12.86
C SER A 208 3.48 15.23 11.89
N ALA A 209 3.13 15.43 10.63
CA ALA A 209 4.06 15.90 9.60
C ALA A 209 4.72 17.23 9.96
N TYR A 210 3.96 18.20 10.47
CA TYR A 210 4.54 19.47 10.95
C TYR A 210 5.52 19.29 12.13
N ARG A 211 5.22 18.37 13.06
CA ARG A 211 6.14 18.05 14.17
C ARG A 211 7.44 17.42 13.67
N ALA A 212 7.35 16.52 12.70
CA ALA A 212 8.51 15.90 12.07
C ALA A 212 9.33 16.94 11.31
N PHE A 213 8.68 17.80 10.53
CA PHE A 213 9.33 18.92 9.82
C PHE A 213 10.05 19.87 10.78
N ALA A 214 9.43 20.26 11.88
CA ALA A 214 10.07 21.11 12.90
C ALA A 214 11.33 20.44 13.49
N LYS A 215 11.29 19.12 13.77
CA LYS A 215 12.47 18.36 14.20
C LYS A 215 13.57 18.34 13.13
N GLN A 216 13.19 18.19 11.87
CA GLN A 216 14.13 18.22 10.75
C GLN A 216 14.80 19.60 10.63
N CYS A 217 14.03 20.68 10.68
CA CYS A 217 14.56 22.04 10.67
C CYS A 217 15.54 22.27 11.85
N TYR A 218 15.20 21.79 13.03
CA TYR A 218 16.10 21.87 14.18
C TYR A 218 17.43 21.15 13.93
N LEU A 219 17.41 19.93 13.37
CA LEU A 219 18.64 19.21 13.03
C LEU A 219 19.47 19.94 11.98
N ILE A 220 18.81 20.54 10.97
CA ILE A 220 19.49 21.35 9.94
C ILE A 220 20.21 22.56 10.57
N ILE A 221 19.55 23.26 11.49
CA ILE A 221 20.15 24.40 12.18
C ILE A 221 21.37 23.95 12.98
N GLU A 222 21.31 22.85 13.70
CA GLU A 222 22.44 22.32 14.46
C GLU A 222 23.61 21.89 13.54
N LEU A 223 23.31 21.32 12.36
CA LEU A 223 24.33 20.99 11.36
C LEU A 223 24.95 22.24 10.76
N MET A 224 24.17 23.31 10.50
CA MET A 224 24.69 24.60 10.06
C MET A 224 25.65 25.19 11.10
N ARG A 225 25.30 25.12 12.39
CA ARG A 225 26.15 25.59 13.48
C ARG A 225 27.49 24.85 13.58
N GLN A 226 27.48 23.55 13.22
CA GLN A 226 28.69 22.73 13.31
C GLN A 226 29.60 22.85 12.08
N PHE A 227 29.02 22.97 10.86
CA PHE A 227 29.73 22.81 9.60
C PHE A 227 29.87 24.10 8.78
N TYR A 228 29.17 25.20 9.14
CA TYR A 228 29.34 26.46 8.42
C TYR A 228 30.50 27.25 9.02
N ASP A 229 31.50 27.52 8.18
CA ASP A 229 32.71 28.24 8.57
C ASP A 229 32.56 29.74 8.40
N GLU A 230 31.65 30.19 7.52
CA GLU A 230 31.42 31.61 7.27
C GLU A 230 30.21 32.15 8.04
N GLN A 231 30.36 33.34 8.57
CA GLN A 231 29.27 34.05 9.24
C GLN A 231 28.21 34.45 8.20
N ARG A 232 27.03 33.88 8.29
CA ARG A 232 25.88 34.23 7.44
C ARG A 232 24.82 34.96 8.24
N VAL A 233 24.36 36.09 7.68
CA VAL A 233 23.26 36.87 8.26
C VAL A 233 21.97 36.51 7.49
N PHE A 234 20.99 35.98 8.21
CA PHE A 234 19.66 35.76 7.66
C PHE A 234 18.76 36.92 8.05
N ARG A 235 18.07 37.51 7.06
CA ARG A 235 17.04 38.52 7.30
C ARG A 235 15.72 37.77 7.55
N ILE A 236 15.18 37.89 8.74
CA ILE A 236 13.88 37.31 9.14
C ILE A 236 12.78 38.28 8.77
#